data_408b0c501464124f59839c47f07fd039
#
_entry.id   408b0c501464124f59839c47f07fd039
#
_cell.length_a   1.000
_cell.length_b   1.000
_cell.length_c   1.000
_cell.angle_alpha   90.00
_cell.angle_beta   90.00
_cell.angle_gamma   90.00
#
_symmetry.space_group_name_H-M   'P 1'
#
loop_
_entity.id
_entity.type
_entity.pdbx_description
1 polymer ?
#
loop_
_entity_poly.entity_id
_entity_poly.type
_entity_poly.pdbx_seq_one_letter_code
_entity_poly.pdbx_strand_id
1 'polypeptide(L)'
;MTINVWSGLDYKGTLRMGEYETPEVRESRFEALVREIKSLSPDVIGLNEANFLPDYVEKLAQMLGYDVIYHVGVSGLHVWRIGIPWNLREGDAILARKNLGLEYVGRKQLSGGGFVWNNLSFHTENATQVLVGKITANDKDVYIAVTHWHSSPRNNERNQDLLRQLKEEFGYSEEEHRSAHLRLERDNSWRMNEAKTMVPYLEKVVPEGAPLVVLGDFNAELDWPEMHYFLGAGFYDTYSVVANDEGYTWNVEENENIQRFYQTDLRRRFDDLYEHLEGYDRLQSQRIDFVLASENIPKESIVESKVCARTLHKGLHPSDHFGVFTIIRIP
;
A
#
# COMPACT_ATOMS: atom_id res chain seq x y z
N MET A 1 4.37 12.68 0.59
CA MET A 1 3.20 12.03 1.24
C MET A 1 2.94 10.69 0.60
N THR A 2 2.62 9.66 1.37
CA THR A 2 2.08 8.39 0.87
C THR A 2 0.74 8.09 1.55
N ILE A 3 -0.13 7.38 0.87
CA ILE A 3 -1.37 6.84 1.43
C ILE A 3 -1.91 5.70 0.55
N ASN A 4 -2.27 4.57 1.16
CA ASN A 4 -3.17 3.60 0.57
C ASN A 4 -4.58 4.19 0.61
N VAL A 5 -5.25 4.37 -0.55
CA VAL A 5 -6.54 5.07 -0.64
C VAL A 5 -7.74 4.12 -0.54
N TRP A 6 -7.48 2.83 -0.34
CA TRP A 6 -8.46 1.76 -0.23
C TRP A 6 -9.41 1.67 -1.44
N SER A 7 -9.31 0.61 -2.17
CA SER A 7 -10.19 0.36 -3.33
C SER A 7 -11.68 0.24 -2.96
N GLY A 8 -11.97 -0.13 -1.71
CA GLY A 8 -13.32 -0.42 -1.23
C GLY A 8 -13.89 -1.74 -1.75
N LEU A 9 -13.04 -2.62 -2.31
CA LEU A 9 -13.42 -3.92 -2.84
C LEU A 9 -13.13 -5.04 -1.83
N ASP A 10 -13.98 -6.08 -1.83
CA ASP A 10 -13.77 -7.27 -0.99
C ASP A 10 -13.02 -8.41 -1.71
N TYR A 11 -12.65 -8.19 -2.99
CA TYR A 11 -11.99 -9.14 -3.89
C TYR A 11 -12.71 -10.50 -4.03
N LYS A 12 -13.99 -10.55 -3.67
CA LYS A 12 -14.85 -11.73 -3.85
C LYS A 12 -15.76 -11.54 -5.04
N GLY A 13 -15.69 -12.46 -6.00
CA GLY A 13 -16.50 -12.42 -7.21
C GLY A 13 -15.71 -12.66 -8.48
N THR A 14 -16.41 -13.01 -9.56
CA THR A 14 -15.77 -13.33 -10.85
C THR A 14 -16.02 -12.25 -11.90
N LEU A 15 -17.28 -11.87 -12.10
CA LEU A 15 -17.64 -10.86 -13.11
C LEU A 15 -17.55 -9.43 -12.55
N ARG A 16 -17.78 -9.30 -11.26
CA ARG A 16 -17.70 -8.08 -10.48
C ARG A 16 -17.21 -8.43 -9.09
N MET A 17 -16.29 -7.65 -8.54
CA MET A 17 -15.91 -7.74 -7.14
C MET A 17 -17.02 -7.15 -6.26
N GLY A 18 -17.23 -7.74 -5.08
CA GLY A 18 -18.06 -7.15 -4.05
C GLY A 18 -17.47 -5.82 -3.56
N GLU A 19 -18.31 -4.97 -3.03
CA GLU A 19 -17.93 -3.64 -2.56
C GLU A 19 -18.39 -3.46 -1.12
N TYR A 20 -17.48 -3.00 -0.24
CA TYR A 20 -17.80 -2.70 1.16
C TYR A 20 -18.65 -1.44 1.31
N GLU A 21 -18.58 -0.54 0.34
CA GLU A 21 -19.16 0.79 0.44
C GLU A 21 -20.07 1.14 -0.76
N THR A 22 -21.01 2.06 -0.52
CA THR A 22 -21.83 2.62 -1.61
C THR A 22 -21.03 3.67 -2.40
N PRO A 23 -21.46 4.02 -3.64
CA PRO A 23 -20.82 5.08 -4.42
C PRO A 23 -20.78 6.43 -3.69
N GLU A 24 -21.79 6.74 -2.86
CA GLU A 24 -21.89 7.99 -2.10
C GLU A 24 -20.84 8.02 -0.96
N VAL A 25 -20.60 6.89 -0.30
CA VAL A 25 -19.56 6.76 0.72
C VAL A 25 -18.19 6.91 0.08
N ARG A 26 -17.96 6.25 -1.05
CA ARG A 26 -16.71 6.36 -1.82
C ARG A 26 -16.43 7.80 -2.24
N GLU A 27 -17.42 8.52 -2.76
CA GLU A 27 -17.27 9.94 -3.12
C GLU A 27 -16.97 10.81 -1.89
N SER A 28 -17.60 10.53 -0.75
CA SER A 28 -17.34 11.25 0.50
C SER A 28 -15.90 11.03 1.01
N ARG A 29 -15.36 9.80 0.90
CA ARG A 29 -13.94 9.51 1.21
C ARG A 29 -13.00 10.23 0.24
N PHE A 30 -13.33 10.24 -1.04
CA PHE A 30 -12.56 10.96 -2.05
C PHE A 30 -12.52 12.48 -1.75
N GLU A 31 -13.65 13.09 -1.36
CA GLU A 31 -13.69 14.48 -0.93
C GLU A 31 -12.84 14.72 0.33
N ALA A 32 -12.87 13.78 1.29
CA ALA A 32 -12.03 13.84 2.49
C ALA A 32 -10.54 13.83 2.13
N LEU A 33 -10.13 12.92 1.23
CA LEU A 33 -8.76 12.84 0.73
C LEU A 33 -8.31 14.15 0.07
N VAL A 34 -9.13 14.69 -0.82
CA VAL A 34 -8.83 15.97 -1.50
C VAL A 34 -8.65 17.13 -0.50
N ARG A 35 -9.46 17.18 0.55
CA ARG A 35 -9.35 18.21 1.60
C ARG A 35 -8.04 18.05 2.38
N GLU A 36 -7.71 16.84 2.77
CA GLU A 36 -6.48 16.54 3.51
C GLU A 36 -5.24 16.90 2.69
N ILE A 37 -5.20 16.47 1.42
CA ILE A 37 -4.09 16.82 0.51
C ILE A 37 -3.98 18.34 0.33
N LYS A 38 -5.08 19.05 0.15
CA LYS A 38 -5.07 20.53 0.02
C LYS A 38 -4.56 21.21 1.29
N SER A 39 -4.87 20.67 2.46
CA SER A 39 -4.41 21.20 3.75
C SER A 39 -2.91 21.01 3.93
N LEU A 40 -2.39 19.81 3.63
CA LEU A 40 -0.97 19.46 3.76
C LEU A 40 -0.14 20.03 2.62
N SER A 41 -0.75 20.17 1.44
CA SER A 41 -0.14 20.74 0.24
C SER A 41 1.21 20.07 -0.15
N PRO A 42 1.30 18.73 -0.20
CA PRO A 42 2.54 18.02 -0.51
C PRO A 42 3.02 18.35 -1.93
N ASP A 43 4.32 18.25 -2.16
CA ASP A 43 4.91 18.40 -3.50
C ASP A 43 4.73 17.12 -4.32
N VAL A 44 4.79 15.96 -3.66
CA VAL A 44 4.66 14.61 -4.26
C VAL A 44 3.75 13.74 -3.41
N ILE A 45 2.93 12.92 -4.08
CA ILE A 45 2.01 11.97 -3.45
C ILE A 45 2.20 10.60 -4.08
N GLY A 46 2.49 9.58 -3.27
CA GLY A 46 2.37 8.18 -3.65
C GLY A 46 1.01 7.63 -3.24
N LEU A 47 0.34 6.94 -4.14
CA LEU A 47 -0.95 6.30 -3.88
C LEU A 47 -0.87 4.81 -4.14
N ASN A 48 -1.48 4.03 -3.25
CA ASN A 48 -1.76 2.61 -3.43
C ASN A 48 -3.27 2.35 -3.45
N GLU A 49 -3.69 1.25 -4.04
CA GLU A 49 -5.09 0.83 -4.19
C GLU A 49 -6.00 1.84 -4.91
N ALA A 50 -5.44 2.69 -5.76
CA ALA A 50 -6.26 3.60 -6.54
C ALA A 50 -7.14 2.83 -7.54
N ASN A 51 -8.45 2.83 -7.33
CA ASN A 51 -9.45 2.13 -8.16
C ASN A 51 -10.62 3.09 -8.49
N PHE A 52 -11.02 3.22 -9.68
CA PHE A 52 -10.77 2.59 -10.96
C PHE A 52 -9.77 3.41 -11.78
N LEU A 53 -8.62 2.84 -12.16
CA LEU A 53 -7.62 3.53 -12.98
C LEU A 53 -8.03 3.61 -14.47
N PRO A 54 -7.73 4.70 -15.19
CA PRO A 54 -7.04 5.91 -14.70
C PRO A 54 -7.97 6.94 -14.04
N ASP A 55 -9.29 6.74 -14.09
CA ASP A 55 -10.29 7.78 -13.79
C ASP A 55 -10.11 8.38 -12.40
N TYR A 56 -9.79 7.55 -11.41
CA TYR A 56 -9.58 8.00 -10.02
C TYR A 56 -8.42 9.00 -9.92
N VAL A 57 -7.26 8.63 -10.46
CA VAL A 57 -6.04 9.45 -10.31
C VAL A 57 -6.04 10.67 -11.23
N GLU A 58 -6.66 10.58 -12.42
CA GLU A 58 -6.82 11.73 -13.32
C GLU A 58 -7.79 12.78 -12.72
N LYS A 59 -8.90 12.34 -12.12
CA LYS A 59 -9.82 13.21 -11.37
C LYS A 59 -9.10 13.90 -10.22
N LEU A 60 -8.32 13.16 -9.44
CA LEU A 60 -7.56 13.70 -8.30
C LEU A 60 -6.51 14.70 -8.78
N ALA A 61 -5.70 14.34 -9.77
CA ALA A 61 -4.67 15.21 -10.35
C ALA A 61 -5.27 16.53 -10.90
N GLN A 62 -6.40 16.45 -11.60
CA GLN A 62 -7.10 17.63 -12.10
C GLN A 62 -7.56 18.55 -10.96
N MET A 63 -8.16 17.98 -9.90
CA MET A 63 -8.66 18.76 -8.75
C MET A 63 -7.56 19.43 -7.94
N LEU A 64 -6.37 18.86 -7.94
CA LEU A 64 -5.19 19.35 -7.21
C LEU A 64 -4.28 20.22 -8.08
N GLY A 65 -4.38 20.15 -9.40
CA GLY A 65 -3.47 20.80 -10.34
C GLY A 65 -2.10 20.14 -10.43
N TYR A 66 -2.06 18.81 -10.31
CA TYR A 66 -0.85 17.99 -10.34
C TYR A 66 -0.70 17.27 -11.68
N ASP A 67 0.52 16.85 -11.99
CA ASP A 67 0.79 15.81 -12.99
C ASP A 67 0.70 14.43 -12.33
N VAL A 68 0.40 13.39 -13.12
CA VAL A 68 0.25 12.03 -12.62
C VAL A 68 0.85 11.01 -13.57
N ILE A 69 1.57 10.05 -13.00
CA ILE A 69 1.90 8.77 -13.65
C ILE A 69 1.27 7.64 -12.81
N TYR A 70 0.79 6.60 -13.48
CA TYR A 70 0.14 5.48 -12.80
C TYR A 70 0.42 4.17 -13.53
N HIS A 71 0.25 3.07 -12.80
CA HIS A 71 0.23 1.75 -13.41
C HIS A 71 -0.78 0.84 -12.72
N VAL A 72 -1.56 0.12 -13.56
CA VAL A 72 -2.48 -0.91 -13.08
C VAL A 72 -1.67 -2.08 -12.50
N GLY A 73 -2.00 -2.50 -11.29
CA GLY A 73 -1.40 -3.64 -10.59
C GLY A 73 -2.32 -4.86 -10.59
N VAL A 74 -3.62 -4.64 -10.36
CA VAL A 74 -4.62 -5.71 -10.25
C VAL A 74 -5.82 -5.37 -11.13
N SER A 75 -6.18 -6.25 -12.08
CA SER A 75 -7.37 -6.03 -12.91
C SER A 75 -7.99 -7.30 -13.54
N GLY A 76 -7.43 -8.49 -13.30
CA GLY A 76 -7.95 -9.73 -13.90
C GLY A 76 -7.72 -9.80 -15.41
N LEU A 77 -8.78 -10.04 -16.19
CA LEU A 77 -8.74 -10.14 -17.65
C LEU A 77 -9.28 -8.87 -18.27
N HIS A 78 -8.40 -8.01 -18.80
CA HIS A 78 -8.82 -6.76 -19.44
C HIS A 78 -8.10 -6.51 -20.75
N VAL A 79 -8.85 -5.93 -21.70
CA VAL A 79 -8.33 -5.25 -22.87
C VAL A 79 -8.85 -3.82 -22.79
N TRP A 80 -7.96 -2.87 -22.56
CA TRP A 80 -8.27 -1.47 -22.22
C TRP A 80 -9.14 -1.39 -20.96
N ARG A 81 -10.37 -0.83 -21.09
CA ARG A 81 -11.33 -0.68 -19.99
C ARG A 81 -12.41 -1.77 -19.95
N ILE A 82 -12.34 -2.74 -20.88
CA ILE A 82 -13.32 -3.82 -20.99
C ILE A 82 -12.69 -5.10 -20.47
N GLY A 83 -13.33 -5.75 -19.50
CA GLY A 83 -12.83 -6.99 -18.95
C GLY A 83 -13.60 -7.46 -17.72
N ILE A 84 -13.04 -8.42 -17.04
CA ILE A 84 -13.59 -9.03 -15.82
C ILE A 84 -12.50 -9.20 -14.76
N PRO A 85 -12.82 -8.86 -13.49
CA PRO A 85 -14.02 -8.18 -12.99
C PRO A 85 -14.14 -6.73 -13.51
N TRP A 86 -15.32 -6.32 -13.96
CA TRP A 86 -15.50 -5.05 -14.66
C TRP A 86 -15.33 -3.80 -13.76
N ASN A 87 -15.36 -3.94 -12.42
CA ASN A 87 -15.13 -2.87 -11.46
C ASN A 87 -13.74 -2.90 -10.82
N LEU A 88 -12.80 -3.71 -11.33
CA LEU A 88 -11.46 -3.85 -10.81
C LEU A 88 -10.42 -3.38 -11.83
N ARG A 89 -9.79 -2.28 -11.57
CA ARG A 89 -8.57 -1.76 -12.23
C ARG A 89 -7.79 -0.94 -11.22
N GLU A 90 -7.22 -1.62 -10.29
CA GLU A 90 -6.51 -1.05 -9.16
C GLU A 90 -5.02 -0.98 -9.42
N GLY A 91 -4.34 -0.04 -8.78
CA GLY A 91 -2.89 0.05 -8.85
C GLY A 91 -2.32 1.26 -8.13
N ASP A 92 -1.10 1.59 -8.54
CA ASP A 92 -0.29 2.61 -7.89
C ASP A 92 -0.12 3.84 -8.76
N ALA A 93 0.05 5.00 -8.10
CA ALA A 93 0.29 6.25 -8.80
C ALA A 93 1.28 7.16 -8.06
N ILE A 94 1.97 7.99 -8.84
CA ILE A 94 2.76 9.11 -8.35
C ILE A 94 2.12 10.38 -8.90
N LEU A 95 1.73 11.30 -8.01
CA LEU A 95 1.31 12.64 -8.38
C LEU A 95 2.37 13.62 -7.93
N ALA A 96 2.65 14.63 -8.73
CA ALA A 96 3.58 15.70 -8.37
C ALA A 96 3.07 17.06 -8.86
N ARG A 97 3.43 18.13 -8.14
CA ARG A 97 3.15 19.49 -8.61
C ARG A 97 3.73 19.70 -10.01
N LYS A 98 2.99 20.34 -10.90
CA LYS A 98 3.37 20.54 -12.31
C LYS A 98 4.75 21.20 -12.51
N ASN A 99 5.13 22.09 -11.59
CA ASN A 99 6.42 22.75 -11.66
C ASN A 99 7.62 21.83 -11.35
N LEU A 100 7.40 20.60 -10.92
CA LEU A 100 8.45 19.63 -10.62
C LEU A 100 8.78 18.71 -11.83
N GLY A 101 8.02 18.79 -12.92
CA GLY A 101 8.32 18.07 -14.17
C GLY A 101 8.34 16.56 -13.98
N LEU A 102 7.22 15.97 -13.51
CA LEU A 102 7.13 14.51 -13.27
C LEU A 102 7.33 13.72 -14.56
N GLU A 103 8.32 12.84 -14.57
CA GLU A 103 8.63 11.93 -15.67
C GLU A 103 8.51 10.47 -15.22
N TYR A 104 7.99 9.61 -16.10
CA TYR A 104 7.98 8.15 -15.91
C TYR A 104 9.39 7.59 -16.15
N VAL A 105 9.91 6.81 -15.20
CA VAL A 105 11.22 6.14 -15.30
C VAL A 105 11.04 4.65 -15.63
N GLY A 106 10.15 3.97 -14.93
CA GLY A 106 9.93 2.56 -15.16
C GLY A 106 8.96 1.91 -14.17
N ARG A 107 8.72 0.62 -14.40
CA ARG A 107 7.85 -0.21 -13.56
C ARG A 107 8.36 -1.65 -13.54
N LYS A 108 8.24 -2.29 -12.39
CA LYS A 108 8.55 -3.73 -12.24
C LYS A 108 7.42 -4.42 -11.48
N GLN A 109 6.88 -5.50 -12.04
CA GLN A 109 6.04 -6.44 -11.28
C GLN A 109 6.94 -7.21 -10.33
N LEU A 110 6.58 -7.26 -9.03
CA LEU A 110 7.37 -7.88 -7.98
C LEU A 110 6.91 -9.31 -7.70
N SER A 111 5.60 -9.53 -7.73
CA SER A 111 4.98 -10.85 -7.51
C SER A 111 3.72 -11.02 -8.35
N GLY A 112 3.03 -12.14 -8.15
CA GLY A 112 1.81 -12.50 -8.88
C GLY A 112 2.07 -13.18 -10.23
N GLY A 113 1.12 -14.00 -10.66
CA GLY A 113 1.16 -14.71 -11.93
C GLY A 113 0.63 -13.89 -13.11
N GLY A 114 1.06 -14.22 -14.34
CA GLY A 114 0.60 -13.56 -15.54
C GLY A 114 1.27 -12.20 -15.80
N PHE A 115 0.58 -11.32 -16.53
CA PHE A 115 1.07 -9.97 -16.80
C PHE A 115 -0.02 -8.91 -16.60
N VAL A 116 0.39 -7.74 -16.16
CA VAL A 116 -0.48 -6.58 -15.97
C VAL A 116 0.17 -5.36 -16.60
N TRP A 117 -0.53 -4.79 -17.60
CA TRP A 117 -0.19 -3.53 -18.25
C TRP A 117 -1.40 -2.60 -18.22
N ASN A 118 -1.18 -1.31 -18.40
CA ASN A 118 -2.27 -0.33 -18.37
C ASN A 118 -3.41 -0.61 -19.38
N ASN A 119 -3.11 -1.24 -20.51
CA ASN A 119 -4.10 -1.50 -21.58
C ASN A 119 -4.42 -2.97 -21.78
N LEU A 120 -3.71 -3.86 -21.13
CA LEU A 120 -3.90 -5.30 -21.28
C LEU A 120 -3.45 -6.00 -19.99
N SER A 121 -4.31 -6.86 -19.46
CA SER A 121 -3.96 -7.69 -18.32
C SER A 121 -4.53 -9.10 -18.48
N PHE A 122 -3.76 -10.06 -18.00
CA PHE A 122 -4.12 -11.45 -17.86
C PHE A 122 -3.45 -12.00 -16.61
N HIS A 123 -4.16 -11.99 -15.51
CA HIS A 123 -3.64 -12.56 -14.26
C HIS A 123 -4.79 -13.11 -13.41
N THR A 124 -4.47 -14.08 -12.57
CA THR A 124 -5.41 -14.78 -11.68
C THR A 124 -5.10 -14.57 -10.21
N GLU A 125 -3.95 -13.99 -9.90
CA GLU A 125 -3.47 -13.72 -8.55
C GLU A 125 -3.18 -12.22 -8.40
N ASN A 126 -3.22 -11.72 -7.18
CA ASN A 126 -2.84 -10.34 -6.89
C ASN A 126 -1.39 -10.10 -7.31
N ALA A 127 -1.17 -9.12 -8.16
CA ALA A 127 0.14 -8.73 -8.61
C ALA A 127 0.57 -7.46 -7.88
N THR A 128 1.74 -7.51 -7.27
CA THR A 128 2.38 -6.36 -6.65
C THR A 128 3.42 -5.75 -7.58
N GLN A 129 3.75 -4.50 -7.37
CA GLN A 129 4.66 -3.78 -8.27
C GLN A 129 5.40 -2.64 -7.57
N VAL A 130 6.44 -2.15 -8.23
CA VAL A 130 7.04 -0.85 -7.97
C VAL A 130 6.95 0.02 -9.21
N LEU A 131 6.44 1.23 -9.05
CA LEU A 131 6.36 2.29 -10.06
C LEU A 131 7.41 3.34 -9.74
N VAL A 132 8.23 3.73 -10.71
CA VAL A 132 9.30 4.72 -10.51
C VAL A 132 9.07 5.91 -11.41
N GLY A 133 9.06 7.09 -10.81
CA GLY A 133 9.07 8.38 -11.46
C GLY A 133 10.28 9.22 -11.05
N LYS A 134 10.47 10.33 -11.74
CA LYS A 134 11.52 11.31 -11.47
C LYS A 134 10.90 12.70 -11.46
N ILE A 135 11.35 13.56 -10.56
CA ILE A 135 11.00 14.98 -10.48
C ILE A 135 12.29 15.80 -10.46
N THR A 136 12.20 17.08 -10.79
CA THR A 136 13.30 18.03 -10.63
C THR A 136 12.99 19.00 -9.49
N ALA A 137 13.85 19.02 -8.47
CA ALA A 137 13.77 19.92 -7.33
C ALA A 137 15.13 20.59 -7.09
N ASN A 138 15.17 21.92 -7.03
CA ASN A 138 16.40 22.70 -6.89
C ASN A 138 17.47 22.33 -7.95
N ASP A 139 17.07 22.19 -9.20
CA ASP A 139 17.91 21.77 -10.33
C ASP A 139 18.55 20.38 -10.18
N LYS A 140 18.01 19.53 -9.29
CA LYS A 140 18.44 18.16 -9.09
C LYS A 140 17.32 17.18 -9.42
N ASP A 141 17.69 16.08 -10.05
CA ASP A 141 16.78 14.95 -10.25
C ASP A 141 16.61 14.19 -8.94
N VAL A 142 15.36 14.00 -8.53
CA VAL A 142 14.97 13.21 -7.35
C VAL A 142 14.07 12.07 -7.84
N TYR A 143 14.44 10.86 -7.52
CA TYR A 143 13.67 9.67 -7.89
C TYR A 143 12.63 9.34 -6.83
N ILE A 144 11.46 8.97 -7.29
CA ILE A 144 10.32 8.60 -6.44
C ILE A 144 9.86 7.21 -6.86
N ALA A 145 9.85 6.28 -5.93
CA ALA A 145 9.28 4.96 -6.16
C ALA A 145 8.03 4.79 -5.30
N VAL A 146 6.98 4.17 -5.87
CA VAL A 146 5.77 3.79 -5.14
C VAL A 146 5.57 2.30 -5.26
N THR A 147 5.29 1.63 -4.15
CA THR A 147 5.09 0.18 -4.09
C THR A 147 3.94 -0.18 -3.17
N HIS A 148 3.31 -1.33 -3.44
CA HIS A 148 2.35 -1.96 -2.57
C HIS A 148 2.70 -3.46 -2.51
N TRP A 149 3.12 -3.95 -1.33
CA TRP A 149 3.55 -5.33 -1.14
C TRP A 149 2.37 -6.24 -0.76
N HIS A 150 2.59 -7.52 -0.86
CA HIS A 150 1.58 -8.53 -0.56
C HIS A 150 1.09 -8.47 0.89
N SER A 151 -0.22 -8.37 1.07
CA SER A 151 -0.87 -8.36 2.39
C SER A 151 -0.99 -9.78 2.92
N SER A 152 -0.48 -10.03 4.12
CA SER A 152 -0.70 -11.29 4.86
C SER A 152 -0.31 -11.14 6.34
N PRO A 153 -0.87 -11.96 7.24
CA PRO A 153 -0.42 -12.00 8.63
C PRO A 153 1.06 -12.33 8.75
N ARG A 154 1.70 -11.86 9.82
CA ARG A 154 3.09 -12.19 10.13
C ARG A 154 3.25 -13.65 10.55
N ASN A 155 4.25 -14.34 10.01
CA ASN A 155 4.63 -15.67 10.48
C ASN A 155 5.54 -15.57 11.73
N ASN A 156 4.96 -15.41 12.89
CA ASN A 156 5.63 -15.33 14.18
C ASN A 156 5.02 -16.31 15.21
N GLU A 157 5.65 -16.45 16.37
CA GLU A 157 5.17 -17.35 17.44
C GLU A 157 3.72 -17.05 17.83
N ARG A 158 3.35 -15.77 17.94
CA ARG A 158 1.99 -15.36 18.32
C ARG A 158 0.95 -15.88 17.32
N ASN A 159 1.14 -15.67 16.03
CA ASN A 159 0.19 -16.10 15.01
C ASN A 159 0.19 -17.62 14.84
N GLN A 160 1.33 -18.29 15.06
CA GLN A 160 1.40 -19.74 15.16
C GLN A 160 0.62 -20.29 16.37
N ASP A 161 0.73 -19.63 17.52
CA ASP A 161 -0.05 -19.98 18.71
C ASP A 161 -1.54 -19.73 18.48
N LEU A 162 -1.88 -18.62 17.87
CA LEU A 162 -3.27 -18.28 17.53
C LEU A 162 -3.89 -19.31 16.59
N LEU A 163 -3.16 -19.76 15.55
CA LEU A 163 -3.63 -20.84 14.69
C LEU A 163 -3.95 -22.12 15.47
N ARG A 164 -3.11 -22.49 16.45
CA ARG A 164 -3.38 -23.65 17.33
C ARG A 164 -4.61 -23.45 18.19
N GLN A 165 -4.74 -22.26 18.81
CA GLN A 165 -5.90 -21.91 19.64
C GLN A 165 -7.21 -21.93 18.85
N LEU A 166 -7.22 -21.29 17.67
CA LEU A 166 -8.40 -21.27 16.81
C LEU A 166 -8.80 -22.68 16.34
N LYS A 167 -7.81 -23.51 16.01
CA LYS A 167 -8.05 -24.91 15.66
C LYS A 167 -8.78 -25.65 16.79
N GLU A 168 -8.29 -25.55 18.02
CA GLU A 168 -8.86 -26.23 19.18
C GLU A 168 -10.26 -25.67 19.54
N GLU A 169 -10.40 -24.35 19.58
CA GLU A 169 -11.63 -23.68 19.99
C GLU A 169 -12.78 -23.90 19.00
N PHE A 170 -12.49 -23.85 17.70
CA PHE A 170 -13.51 -23.92 16.64
C PHE A 170 -13.55 -25.25 15.91
N GLY A 171 -12.75 -26.24 16.34
CA GLY A 171 -12.79 -27.61 15.81
C GLY A 171 -12.31 -27.75 14.36
N TYR A 172 -11.30 -26.97 13.97
CA TYR A 172 -10.64 -27.19 12.68
C TYR A 172 -9.81 -28.48 12.69
N SER A 173 -9.78 -29.17 11.55
CA SER A 173 -9.02 -30.40 11.38
C SER A 173 -7.51 -30.18 11.31
N GLU A 174 -6.72 -31.24 11.45
CA GLU A 174 -5.27 -31.21 11.25
C GLU A 174 -4.88 -30.78 9.82
N GLU A 175 -5.71 -31.13 8.84
CA GLU A 175 -5.48 -30.76 7.43
C GLU A 175 -5.70 -29.25 7.21
N GLU A 176 -6.77 -28.65 7.75
CA GLU A 176 -7.03 -27.22 7.70
C GLU A 176 -5.91 -26.44 8.42
N HIS A 177 -5.48 -26.92 9.60
CA HIS A 177 -4.38 -26.28 10.33
C HIS A 177 -3.05 -26.31 9.54
N ARG A 178 -2.71 -27.47 8.96
CA ARG A 178 -1.51 -27.58 8.12
C ARG A 178 -1.59 -26.72 6.87
N SER A 179 -2.76 -26.64 6.23
CA SER A 179 -2.98 -25.77 5.08
C SER A 179 -2.80 -24.29 5.42
N ALA A 180 -3.38 -23.83 6.54
CA ALA A 180 -3.23 -22.46 7.02
C ALA A 180 -1.77 -22.11 7.34
N HIS A 181 -1.05 -23.03 8.00
CA HIS A 181 0.37 -22.86 8.30
C HIS A 181 1.23 -22.72 7.02
N LEU A 182 1.05 -23.62 6.05
CA LEU A 182 1.77 -23.56 4.77
C LEU A 182 1.45 -22.28 3.98
N ARG A 183 0.20 -21.80 4.05
CA ARG A 183 -0.18 -20.53 3.43
C ARG A 183 0.52 -19.36 4.10
N LEU A 184 0.57 -19.33 5.42
CA LEU A 184 1.27 -18.30 6.20
C LEU A 184 2.78 -18.25 5.85
N GLU A 185 3.45 -19.40 5.76
CA GLU A 185 4.85 -19.48 5.33
C GLU A 185 5.06 -18.97 3.91
N ARG A 186 4.20 -19.39 2.97
CA ARG A 186 4.26 -18.99 1.56
C ARG A 186 4.11 -17.47 1.42
N ASP A 187 3.12 -16.89 2.08
CA ASP A 187 2.77 -15.49 1.92
C ASP A 187 3.85 -14.57 2.51
N ASN A 188 4.46 -14.95 3.63
CA ASN A 188 5.65 -14.25 4.16
C ASN A 188 6.88 -14.39 3.23
N SER A 189 7.04 -15.54 2.56
CA SER A 189 8.07 -15.71 1.54
C SER A 189 7.85 -14.80 0.32
N TRP A 190 6.62 -14.48 0.00
CA TRP A 190 6.30 -13.56 -1.10
C TRP A 190 6.83 -12.16 -0.83
N ARG A 191 6.54 -11.54 0.33
CA ARG A 191 7.10 -10.22 0.67
C ARG A 191 8.62 -10.18 0.64
N MET A 192 9.27 -11.21 1.17
CA MET A 192 10.73 -11.33 1.07
C MET A 192 11.22 -11.38 -0.38
N ASN A 193 10.50 -12.08 -1.28
CA ASN A 193 10.84 -12.12 -2.70
C ASN A 193 10.56 -10.79 -3.40
N GLU A 194 9.53 -10.06 -2.98
CA GLU A 194 9.22 -8.71 -3.46
C GLU A 194 10.37 -7.76 -3.10
N ALA A 195 10.84 -7.76 -1.85
CA ALA A 195 11.99 -6.98 -1.43
C ALA A 195 13.25 -7.33 -2.25
N LYS A 196 13.54 -8.63 -2.42
CA LYS A 196 14.69 -9.13 -3.22
C LYS A 196 14.58 -8.82 -4.72
N THR A 197 13.38 -8.62 -5.23
CA THR A 197 13.14 -8.23 -6.63
C THR A 197 13.21 -6.72 -6.80
N MET A 198 12.72 -5.98 -5.81
CA MET A 198 12.63 -4.52 -5.86
C MET A 198 14.00 -3.85 -5.73
N VAL A 199 14.84 -4.27 -4.78
CA VAL A 199 16.15 -3.64 -4.55
C VAL A 199 17.03 -3.63 -5.80
N PRO A 200 17.32 -4.77 -6.47
CA PRO A 200 18.14 -4.76 -7.69
C PRO A 200 17.48 -3.99 -8.85
N TYR A 201 16.14 -3.93 -8.89
CA TYR A 201 15.47 -3.13 -9.89
C TYR A 201 15.68 -1.63 -9.66
N LEU A 202 15.56 -1.14 -8.43
CA LEU A 202 15.83 0.25 -8.08
C LEU A 202 17.28 0.62 -8.37
N GLU A 203 18.25 -0.20 -8.00
CA GLU A 203 19.68 -0.02 -8.33
C GLU A 203 19.94 0.07 -9.84
N LYS A 204 19.15 -0.64 -10.63
CA LYS A 204 19.28 -0.62 -12.12
C LYS A 204 18.74 0.66 -12.75
N VAL A 205 17.60 1.20 -12.22
CA VAL A 205 16.88 2.29 -12.90
C VAL A 205 17.14 3.67 -12.30
N VAL A 206 17.65 3.72 -11.07
CA VAL A 206 18.05 4.95 -10.39
C VAL A 206 19.57 5.10 -10.51
N PRO A 207 20.08 6.22 -11.02
CA PRO A 207 21.52 6.44 -11.11
C PRO A 207 22.20 6.39 -9.74
N GLU A 208 23.41 5.84 -9.69
CA GLU A 208 24.24 5.80 -8.48
C GLU A 208 24.40 7.21 -7.89
N GLY A 209 24.21 7.34 -6.59
CA GLY A 209 24.31 8.63 -5.88
C GLY A 209 23.09 9.54 -6.02
N ALA A 210 22.09 9.20 -6.84
CA ALA A 210 20.89 10.02 -6.96
C ALA A 210 19.99 9.87 -5.72
N PRO A 211 19.36 10.97 -5.25
CA PRO A 211 18.36 10.91 -4.21
C PRO A 211 17.17 10.05 -4.62
N LEU A 212 16.78 9.08 -3.77
CA LEU A 212 15.63 8.22 -3.98
C LEU A 212 14.75 8.23 -2.73
N VAL A 213 13.45 8.46 -2.93
CA VAL A 213 12.42 8.32 -1.90
C VAL A 213 11.48 7.19 -2.31
N VAL A 214 11.26 6.23 -1.43
CA VAL A 214 10.34 5.13 -1.64
C VAL A 214 9.12 5.32 -0.77
N LEU A 215 7.95 5.27 -1.38
CA LEU A 215 6.65 5.52 -0.79
C LEU A 215 5.79 4.26 -0.89
N GLY A 216 4.94 4.00 0.09
CA GLY A 216 3.91 2.99 -0.12
C GLY A 216 3.51 2.22 1.12
N ASP A 217 2.59 1.30 0.87
CA ASP A 217 2.15 0.27 1.79
C ASP A 217 3.01 -0.99 1.59
N PHE A 218 3.82 -1.28 2.59
CA PHE A 218 4.72 -2.44 2.56
C PHE A 218 4.06 -3.68 3.17
N ASN A 219 2.87 -3.53 3.77
CA ASN A 219 2.20 -4.63 4.46
C ASN A 219 3.13 -5.40 5.42
N ALA A 220 4.11 -4.70 5.98
CA ALA A 220 5.13 -5.22 6.88
C ALA A 220 5.59 -4.11 7.83
N GLU A 221 5.81 -4.41 9.10
CA GLU A 221 6.41 -3.49 10.06
C GLU A 221 7.94 -3.50 9.96
N LEU A 222 8.60 -2.44 10.46
CA LEU A 222 10.05 -2.26 10.31
C LEU A 222 10.92 -3.40 10.87
N ASP A 223 10.43 -4.11 11.88
CA ASP A 223 11.12 -5.21 12.53
C ASP A 223 10.96 -6.57 11.79
N TRP A 224 10.21 -6.60 10.68
CA TRP A 224 10.04 -7.82 9.90
C TRP A 224 11.24 -8.09 8.98
N PRO A 225 11.56 -9.36 8.71
CA PRO A 225 12.77 -9.74 7.98
C PRO A 225 12.90 -9.10 6.60
N GLU A 226 11.80 -8.98 5.86
CA GLU A 226 11.75 -8.35 4.53
C GLU A 226 12.06 -6.84 4.59
N MET A 227 11.61 -6.16 5.64
CA MET A 227 11.94 -4.75 5.86
C MET A 227 13.41 -4.59 6.29
N HIS A 228 13.92 -5.46 7.16
CA HIS A 228 15.35 -5.47 7.48
C HIS A 228 16.24 -5.66 6.24
N TYR A 229 15.82 -6.57 5.32
CA TYR A 229 16.54 -6.76 4.06
C TYR A 229 16.52 -5.48 3.21
N PHE A 230 15.34 -4.84 3.08
CA PHE A 230 15.18 -3.62 2.28
C PHE A 230 15.95 -2.44 2.89
N LEU A 231 15.85 -2.21 4.19
CA LEU A 231 16.59 -1.17 4.89
C LEU A 231 18.11 -1.40 4.83
N GLY A 232 18.54 -2.67 4.93
CA GLY A 232 19.95 -3.07 4.80
C GLY A 232 20.56 -2.79 3.40
N ALA A 233 19.72 -2.50 2.40
CA ALA A 233 20.15 -2.08 1.07
C ALA A 233 20.38 -0.56 0.94
N GLY A 234 20.54 0.15 2.05
CA GLY A 234 20.86 1.59 2.05
C GLY A 234 19.63 2.51 2.11
N PHE A 235 18.56 2.05 2.78
CA PHE A 235 17.38 2.86 3.05
C PHE A 235 17.18 3.07 4.55
N TYR A 236 16.44 4.12 4.89
CA TYR A 236 16.02 4.36 6.27
C TYR A 236 14.59 4.95 6.32
N ASP A 237 13.89 4.70 7.41
CA ASP A 237 12.56 5.24 7.65
C ASP A 237 12.63 6.70 8.13
N THR A 238 12.01 7.59 7.37
CA THR A 238 12.02 9.03 7.67
C THR A 238 11.25 9.38 8.93
N TYR A 239 10.21 8.60 9.25
CA TYR A 239 9.41 8.80 10.46
C TYR A 239 10.25 8.55 11.71
N SER A 240 10.97 7.45 11.77
CA SER A 240 11.82 7.09 12.91
C SER A 240 13.00 8.05 13.13
N VAL A 241 13.31 8.93 12.17
CA VAL A 241 14.36 9.96 12.35
C VAL A 241 13.88 11.10 13.26
N VAL A 242 12.59 11.45 13.22
CA VAL A 242 12.06 12.66 13.86
C VAL A 242 10.90 12.42 14.84
N ALA A 243 10.25 11.28 14.79
CA ALA A 243 9.13 10.90 15.65
C ALA A 243 9.54 9.84 16.69
N ASN A 244 8.88 9.83 17.84
CA ASN A 244 9.18 8.93 18.95
C ASN A 244 7.94 8.09 19.38
N ASP A 245 6.86 8.15 18.60
CA ASP A 245 5.64 7.36 18.82
C ASP A 245 5.53 6.22 17.79
N GLU A 246 4.56 5.34 17.97
CA GLU A 246 4.38 4.15 17.13
C GLU A 246 4.03 4.50 15.68
N GLY A 247 3.31 5.61 15.45
CA GLY A 247 2.96 6.10 14.13
C GLY A 247 2.08 5.15 13.32
N TYR A 248 1.14 4.46 13.95
CA TYR A 248 0.27 3.49 13.28
C TYR A 248 -0.47 4.09 12.09
N THR A 249 -0.32 3.46 10.94
CA THR A 249 -1.02 3.81 9.70
C THR A 249 -2.26 2.94 9.49
N TRP A 250 -2.21 1.67 9.85
CA TRP A 250 -3.38 0.84 10.13
C TRP A 250 -3.69 0.96 11.63
N ASN A 251 -4.67 1.80 11.99
CA ASN A 251 -4.98 2.11 13.39
C ASN A 251 -6.42 1.73 13.72
N VAL A 252 -6.57 0.58 14.35
CA VAL A 252 -7.87 -0.02 14.65
C VAL A 252 -8.68 0.81 15.64
N GLU A 253 -8.00 1.51 16.57
CA GLU A 253 -8.66 2.29 17.60
C GLU A 253 -9.20 3.62 17.10
N GLU A 254 -8.51 4.25 16.15
CA GLU A 254 -8.82 5.59 15.69
C GLU A 254 -9.51 5.64 14.32
N ASN A 255 -9.31 4.62 13.46
CA ASN A 255 -9.84 4.65 12.12
C ASN A 255 -11.28 4.10 12.06
N GLU A 256 -12.24 5.00 11.91
CA GLU A 256 -13.67 4.68 11.82
C GLU A 256 -14.01 3.74 10.63
N ASN A 257 -13.24 3.79 9.56
CA ASN A 257 -13.49 2.92 8.40
C ASN A 257 -13.14 1.47 8.73
N ILE A 258 -12.04 1.21 9.47
CA ILE A 258 -11.71 -0.14 9.93
C ILE A 258 -12.83 -0.66 10.82
N GLN A 259 -13.25 0.14 11.80
CA GLN A 259 -14.32 -0.22 12.72
C GLN A 259 -15.64 -0.48 12.01
N ARG A 260 -15.96 0.29 10.96
CA ARG A 260 -17.23 0.22 10.23
C ARG A 260 -17.29 -0.93 9.23
N PHE A 261 -16.21 -1.16 8.47
CA PHE A 261 -16.25 -2.04 7.30
C PHE A 261 -15.66 -3.42 7.54
N TYR A 262 -14.79 -3.59 8.56
CA TYR A 262 -14.16 -4.88 8.89
C TYR A 262 -14.74 -5.54 10.15
N GLN A 263 -15.94 -5.16 10.59
CA GLN A 263 -16.62 -5.81 11.71
C GLN A 263 -17.06 -7.22 11.33
N THR A 264 -16.20 -8.18 11.61
CA THR A 264 -16.51 -9.60 11.45
C THR A 264 -16.63 -10.26 12.81
N ASP A 265 -17.66 -11.10 13.01
CA ASP A 265 -17.79 -11.88 14.26
C ASP A 265 -16.76 -13.02 14.28
N LEU A 266 -15.63 -12.76 14.89
CA LEU A 266 -14.52 -13.71 15.04
C LEU A 266 -14.81 -14.83 16.06
N ARG A 267 -15.93 -14.76 16.79
CA ARG A 267 -16.31 -15.77 17.80
C ARG A 267 -17.06 -16.98 17.20
N ARG A 268 -17.14 -17.06 15.88
CA ARG A 268 -17.69 -18.20 15.15
C ARG A 268 -16.66 -18.77 14.19
N ARG A 269 -16.80 -20.07 13.93
CA ARG A 269 -15.95 -20.75 12.97
C ARG A 269 -16.07 -20.14 11.57
N PHE A 270 -14.96 -19.91 10.92
CA PHE A 270 -14.86 -19.52 9.52
C PHE A 270 -14.78 -20.79 8.63
N ASP A 271 -15.05 -20.64 7.34
CA ASP A 271 -14.87 -21.73 6.39
C ASP A 271 -13.38 -22.06 6.18
N ASP A 272 -12.49 -21.07 6.33
CA ASP A 272 -11.04 -21.20 6.22
C ASP A 272 -10.36 -20.69 7.51
N LEU A 273 -9.51 -21.53 8.10
CA LEU A 273 -8.74 -21.18 9.32
C LEU A 273 -7.75 -20.03 9.07
N TYR A 274 -7.17 -19.93 7.87
CA TYR A 274 -6.28 -18.82 7.54
C TYR A 274 -7.03 -17.48 7.48
N GLU A 275 -8.21 -17.44 6.86
CA GLU A 275 -9.07 -16.24 6.86
C GLU A 275 -9.51 -15.87 8.30
N HIS A 276 -9.68 -16.86 9.18
CA HIS A 276 -9.97 -16.61 10.59
C HIS A 276 -8.78 -15.93 11.29
N LEU A 277 -7.55 -16.40 11.03
CA LEU A 277 -6.32 -15.75 11.51
C LEU A 277 -6.20 -14.31 10.99
N GLU A 278 -6.42 -14.09 9.68
CA GLU A 278 -6.39 -12.74 9.08
C GLU A 278 -7.38 -11.80 9.77
N GLY A 279 -8.57 -12.29 10.12
CA GLY A 279 -9.55 -11.52 10.88
C GLY A 279 -9.01 -11.01 12.22
N TYR A 280 -8.29 -11.83 12.97
CA TYR A 280 -7.65 -11.42 14.22
C TYR A 280 -6.43 -10.51 14.00
N ASP A 281 -5.66 -10.74 12.94
CA ASP A 281 -4.50 -9.92 12.61
C ASP A 281 -4.91 -8.48 12.26
N ARG A 282 -6.00 -8.32 11.51
CA ARG A 282 -6.59 -7.01 11.17
C ARG A 282 -7.09 -6.20 12.37
N LEU A 283 -7.30 -6.83 13.53
CA LEU A 283 -7.65 -6.13 14.77
C LEU A 283 -6.45 -5.55 15.52
N GLN A 284 -5.27 -5.56 14.93
CA GLN A 284 -4.06 -4.99 15.49
C GLN A 284 -3.69 -3.72 14.77
N SER A 285 -3.38 -2.67 15.53
CA SER A 285 -2.80 -1.46 14.96
C SER A 285 -1.36 -1.72 14.56
N GLN A 286 -0.99 -1.29 13.32
CA GLN A 286 0.31 -1.55 12.70
C GLN A 286 0.79 -0.30 11.95
N ARG A 287 2.09 -0.12 11.85
CA ARG A 287 2.69 0.86 10.94
C ARG A 287 3.27 0.15 9.72
N ILE A 288 2.55 0.18 8.64
CA ILE A 288 2.84 -0.56 7.41
C ILE A 288 3.00 0.33 6.17
N ASP A 289 2.63 1.61 6.27
CA ASP A 289 2.88 2.61 5.24
C ASP A 289 4.10 3.45 5.60
N PHE A 290 5.01 3.65 4.64
CA PHE A 290 6.27 4.32 4.90
C PHE A 290 6.65 5.35 3.84
N VAL A 291 7.42 6.35 4.28
CA VAL A 291 8.28 7.18 3.46
C VAL A 291 9.72 6.80 3.82
N LEU A 292 10.36 6.03 2.95
CA LEU A 292 11.75 5.61 3.12
C LEU A 292 12.65 6.48 2.24
N ALA A 293 13.81 6.87 2.76
CA ALA A 293 14.80 7.64 2.02
C ALA A 293 16.06 6.80 1.81
N SER A 294 16.72 6.93 0.65
CA SER A 294 18.04 6.35 0.43
C SER A 294 19.11 7.11 1.21
N GLU A 295 20.24 6.47 1.51
CA GLU A 295 21.40 7.06 2.20
C GLU A 295 21.96 8.29 1.48
N ASN A 296 21.65 8.47 0.19
CA ASN A 296 22.02 9.67 -0.57
C ASN A 296 21.24 10.92 -0.13
N ILE A 297 20.22 10.77 0.70
CA ILE A 297 19.50 11.85 1.38
C ILE A 297 19.98 11.86 2.83
N PRO A 298 20.71 12.87 3.30
CA PRO A 298 21.18 12.93 4.70
C PRO A 298 20.00 12.94 5.69
N LYS A 299 20.11 12.24 6.81
CA LYS A 299 19.05 12.19 7.84
C LYS A 299 18.69 13.57 8.38
N GLU A 300 19.66 14.49 8.43
CA GLU A 300 19.48 15.88 8.83
C GLU A 300 18.61 16.67 7.84
N SER A 301 18.39 16.15 6.65
CA SER A 301 17.46 16.72 5.65
C SER A 301 16.01 16.44 5.97
N ILE A 302 15.71 15.50 6.86
CA ILE A 302 14.36 15.22 7.32
C ILE A 302 13.94 16.28 8.33
N VAL A 303 13.00 17.12 7.95
CA VAL A 303 12.54 18.27 8.78
C VAL A 303 11.35 17.88 9.67
N GLU A 304 10.42 17.12 9.10
CA GLU A 304 9.20 16.67 9.74
C GLU A 304 8.76 15.34 9.12
N SER A 305 8.24 14.44 9.92
CA SER A 305 7.48 13.29 9.45
C SER A 305 6.36 12.99 10.44
N LYS A 306 5.16 12.75 9.92
CA LYS A 306 3.98 12.53 10.75
C LYS A 306 2.95 11.65 10.03
N VAL A 307 2.13 10.96 10.82
CA VAL A 307 0.91 10.31 10.33
C VAL A 307 -0.09 11.41 9.95
N CYS A 308 -0.74 11.26 8.80
CA CYS A 308 -1.69 12.21 8.23
C CYS A 308 -2.95 11.51 7.73
N ALA A 309 -3.88 12.27 7.15
CA ALA A 309 -5.18 11.77 6.69
C ALA A 309 -6.07 11.21 7.82
N ARG A 310 -5.90 11.76 9.04
CA ARG A 310 -6.64 11.40 10.26
C ARG A 310 -7.91 12.24 10.48
N THR A 311 -8.17 13.20 9.61
CA THR A 311 -9.30 14.12 9.79
C THR A 311 -10.60 13.50 9.27
N LEU A 312 -11.60 13.42 10.15
CA LEU A 312 -12.93 12.96 9.77
C LEU A 312 -13.63 13.99 8.87
N HIS A 313 -14.21 13.51 7.78
CA HIS A 313 -15.13 14.26 6.95
C HIS A 313 -16.46 13.52 6.83
N LYS A 314 -17.55 14.13 7.27
CA LYS A 314 -18.88 13.49 7.31
C LYS A 314 -18.89 12.16 8.09
N GLY A 315 -18.06 12.03 9.13
CA GLY A 315 -17.92 10.80 9.93
C GLY A 315 -17.13 9.68 9.26
N LEU A 316 -16.31 9.99 8.25
CA LEU A 316 -15.46 9.03 7.56
C LEU A 316 -14.03 9.57 7.45
N HIS A 317 -13.04 8.71 7.58
CA HIS A 317 -11.67 8.98 7.17
C HIS A 317 -11.52 8.83 5.64
N PRO A 318 -10.47 9.41 5.03
CA PRO A 318 -10.21 9.25 3.59
C PRO A 318 -10.02 7.80 3.15
N SER A 319 -9.46 6.97 4.02
CA SER A 319 -9.14 5.56 3.78
C SER A 319 -9.29 4.74 5.07
N ASP A 320 -9.17 3.42 4.99
CA ASP A 320 -8.91 2.53 6.12
C ASP A 320 -7.45 2.60 6.59
N HIS A 321 -6.55 3.15 5.78
CA HIS A 321 -5.21 3.55 6.17
C HIS A 321 -5.13 5.04 6.50
N PHE A 322 -4.25 5.39 7.44
CA PHE A 322 -3.69 6.73 7.55
C PHE A 322 -2.46 6.83 6.65
N GLY A 323 -2.15 8.05 6.17
CA GLY A 323 -0.98 8.29 5.35
C GLY A 323 0.24 8.70 6.19
N VAL A 324 1.40 8.77 5.53
CA VAL A 324 2.61 9.39 6.08
C VAL A 324 2.98 10.62 5.26
N PHE A 325 3.18 11.73 5.95
CA PHE A 325 3.64 12.99 5.37
C PHE A 325 5.03 13.32 5.89
N THR A 326 5.99 13.54 4.99
CA THR A 326 7.36 13.87 5.34
C THR A 326 7.84 15.11 4.57
N ILE A 327 8.54 16.02 5.25
CA ILE A 327 9.24 17.16 4.66
C ILE A 327 10.72 16.83 4.58
N ILE A 328 11.24 16.76 3.36
CA ILE A 328 12.63 16.48 3.05
C ILE A 328 13.26 17.71 2.36
N ARG A 329 14.34 18.25 2.88
CA ARG A 329 15.12 19.26 2.19
C ARG A 329 16.01 18.57 1.17
N ILE A 330 15.83 18.88 -0.10
CA ILE A 330 16.75 18.42 -1.15
C ILE A 330 17.91 19.41 -1.20
N PRO A 331 19.13 18.95 -0.92
CA PRO A 331 20.30 19.80 -0.79
C PRO A 331 20.74 20.46 -2.10
#